data_622d12bff50c7059d11a423fda7c436b
#
_entry.id   622d12bff50c7059d11a423fda7c436b
#
_cell.length_a   1.000
_cell.length_b   1.000
_cell.length_c   1.000
_cell.angle_alpha   90.00
_cell.angle_beta   90.00
_cell.angle_gamma   90.00
#
_symmetry.space_group_name_H-M   'P 1'
#
loop_
_entity.id
_entity.type
_entity.pdbx_description
1 polymer ?
#
loop_
_entity_poly.entity_id
_entity_poly.type
_entity_poly.pdbx_seq_one_letter_code
_entity_poly.pdbx_strand_id
1 'polypeptide(L)'
;MFKNVGIFLKKNNQGLQNDALNNMVISLAKCNVNIFIDESSSYHHDLVSVVTHQQFVKEVDIIIVFGGDGTLLNSARQYLEYEIPILGVNMGNVGFLTDIKVDNFDKAIVGILKGNFKIEERNLVSAKFNKNHLYGLNEVVIHSGAYAQLMRYRLYVNNKVVYEQRSDGLIVSTPTGSTAYALSAGGPIIHPSLDVWTILPMLPQSISSRPFIISSDANIEMEIFEGPNDYAKICVDGQDDIDIPYGEKISILKMAKTLKLVHPKDNDFFEACREKLGWSLNISNN
;
A
#
# COMPACT_ATOMS: atom_id res chain seq x y z
N MET A 1 12.34 -4.06 21.63
CA MET A 1 13.60 -3.60 21.03
C MET A 1 13.96 -4.64 19.99
N PHE A 2 14.04 -4.25 18.71
CA PHE A 2 14.29 -5.18 17.60
C PHE A 2 15.70 -5.74 17.68
N LYS A 3 15.82 -7.07 17.62
CA LYS A 3 17.10 -7.79 17.62
C LYS A 3 17.34 -8.57 16.33
N ASN A 4 16.26 -8.98 15.69
CA ASN A 4 16.26 -9.79 14.48
C ASN A 4 15.62 -8.98 13.35
N VAL A 5 16.42 -8.57 12.41
CA VAL A 5 16.04 -7.71 11.29
C VAL A 5 15.93 -8.53 10.02
N GLY A 6 14.75 -8.58 9.43
CA GLY A 6 14.53 -9.15 8.10
C GLY A 6 14.76 -8.11 7.01
N ILE A 7 15.41 -8.49 5.92
CA ILE A 7 15.56 -7.66 4.73
C ILE A 7 14.60 -8.12 3.65
N PHE A 8 13.87 -7.18 3.04
CA PHE A 8 13.04 -7.40 1.87
C PHE A 8 13.46 -6.48 0.73
N LEU A 9 13.64 -7.07 -0.46
CA LEU A 9 14.18 -6.38 -1.63
C LEU A 9 13.22 -6.49 -2.82
N LYS A 10 13.29 -5.51 -3.71
CA LYS A 10 12.63 -5.64 -5.02
C LYS A 10 13.28 -6.76 -5.81
N LYS A 11 12.47 -7.65 -6.40
CA LYS A 11 12.96 -8.65 -7.36
C LYS A 11 13.65 -7.91 -8.52
N ASN A 12 14.84 -8.34 -8.92
CA ASN A 12 15.65 -7.79 -10.03
C ASN A 12 16.46 -6.50 -9.74
N ASN A 13 16.92 -6.29 -8.53
CA ASN A 13 17.93 -5.23 -8.28
C ASN A 13 19.31 -5.68 -8.76
N GLN A 14 19.77 -5.14 -9.89
CA GLN A 14 21.14 -5.35 -10.41
C GLN A 14 21.89 -4.01 -10.46
N GLY A 15 23.16 -4.00 -10.04
CA GLY A 15 24.08 -2.88 -10.21
C GLY A 15 24.28 -1.96 -9.00
N LEU A 16 24.36 -0.65 -9.21
CA LEU A 16 24.69 0.41 -8.20
C LEU A 16 23.88 0.36 -6.89
N GLN A 17 22.70 -0.27 -6.92
CA GLN A 17 21.90 -0.48 -5.70
C GLN A 17 22.51 -1.50 -4.74
N ASN A 18 23.41 -2.38 -5.21
CA ASN A 18 24.07 -3.37 -4.34
C ASN A 18 25.07 -2.70 -3.38
N ASP A 19 25.80 -1.69 -3.81
CA ASP A 19 26.79 -1.00 -2.95
C ASP A 19 26.09 -0.24 -1.82
N ALA A 20 25.01 0.48 -2.13
CA ALA A 20 24.20 1.16 -1.12
C ALA A 20 23.61 0.15 -0.12
N LEU A 21 23.08 -0.97 -0.63
CA LEU A 21 22.52 -2.04 0.20
C LEU A 21 23.58 -2.69 1.09
N ASN A 22 24.77 -2.98 0.54
CA ASN A 22 25.90 -3.51 1.31
C ASN A 22 26.30 -2.58 2.45
N ASN A 23 26.38 -1.27 2.18
CA ASN A 23 26.67 -0.28 3.22
C ASN A 23 25.60 -0.27 4.31
N MET A 24 24.33 -0.36 3.95
CA MET A 24 23.23 -0.43 4.93
C MET A 24 23.27 -1.72 5.76
N VAL A 25 23.61 -2.87 5.14
CA VAL A 25 23.82 -4.13 5.88
C VAL A 25 24.98 -4.01 6.87
N ILE A 26 26.10 -3.40 6.46
CA ILE A 26 27.23 -3.13 7.37
C ILE A 26 26.80 -2.23 8.53
N SER A 27 25.98 -1.22 8.27
CA SER A 27 25.48 -0.32 9.32
C SER A 27 24.53 -1.03 10.28
N LEU A 28 23.68 -1.93 9.80
CA LEU A 28 22.85 -2.80 10.64
C LEU A 28 23.71 -3.70 11.54
N ALA A 29 24.73 -4.34 10.98
CA ALA A 29 25.62 -5.22 11.73
C ALA A 29 26.36 -4.48 12.88
N LYS A 30 26.74 -3.21 12.67
CA LYS A 30 27.32 -2.37 13.73
C LYS A 30 26.36 -2.10 14.90
N CYS A 31 25.06 -2.30 14.70
CA CYS A 31 24.04 -2.14 15.75
C CYS A 31 23.83 -3.41 16.59
N ASN A 32 24.63 -4.47 16.40
CA ASN A 32 24.52 -5.76 17.11
C ASN A 32 23.13 -6.41 16.95
N VAL A 33 22.59 -6.43 15.74
CA VAL A 33 21.36 -7.13 15.37
C VAL A 33 21.70 -8.33 14.49
N ASN A 34 20.87 -9.36 14.54
CA ASN A 34 20.91 -10.46 13.58
C ASN A 34 20.18 -10.03 12.31
N ILE A 35 20.74 -10.32 11.14
CA ILE A 35 20.20 -9.92 9.86
C ILE A 35 19.79 -11.16 9.08
N PHE A 36 18.55 -11.22 8.65
CA PHE A 36 17.95 -12.35 7.94
C PHE A 36 17.43 -11.93 6.56
N ILE A 37 17.49 -12.86 5.62
CA ILE A 37 16.85 -12.73 4.33
C ILE A 37 16.18 -14.05 3.95
N ASP A 38 15.00 -13.95 3.32
CA ASP A 38 14.29 -15.13 2.83
C ASP A 38 15.04 -15.78 1.66
N GLU A 39 15.10 -17.11 1.61
CA GLU A 39 15.80 -17.90 0.59
C GLU A 39 15.33 -17.63 -0.85
N SER A 40 14.14 -17.06 -1.03
CA SER A 40 13.64 -16.64 -2.35
C SER A 40 14.34 -15.40 -2.90
N SER A 41 15.14 -14.70 -2.08
CA SER A 41 15.94 -13.56 -2.50
C SER A 41 17.24 -14.00 -3.18
N SER A 42 17.66 -13.28 -4.20
CA SER A 42 18.95 -13.48 -4.88
C SER A 42 20.11 -12.70 -4.24
N TYR A 43 19.87 -11.99 -3.15
CA TYR A 43 20.90 -11.21 -2.46
C TYR A 43 21.69 -12.07 -1.48
N HIS A 44 23.02 -11.95 -1.52
CA HIS A 44 23.95 -12.65 -0.61
C HIS A 44 24.97 -11.68 -0.04
N HIS A 45 25.21 -11.79 1.26
CA HIS A 45 26.24 -11.01 1.95
C HIS A 45 26.66 -11.79 3.21
N ASP A 46 27.97 -11.76 3.58
CA ASP A 46 28.53 -12.55 4.69
C ASP A 46 27.90 -12.23 6.05
N LEU A 47 27.35 -11.03 6.23
CA LEU A 47 26.69 -10.58 7.46
C LEU A 47 25.18 -10.92 7.51
N VAL A 48 24.64 -11.58 6.49
CA VAL A 48 23.21 -11.87 6.36
C VAL A 48 22.98 -13.38 6.36
N SER A 49 22.10 -13.84 7.23
CA SER A 49 21.68 -15.24 7.29
C SER A 49 20.54 -15.49 6.31
N VAL A 50 20.76 -16.35 5.32
CA VAL A 50 19.72 -16.82 4.41
C VAL A 50 18.93 -17.91 5.12
N VAL A 51 17.62 -17.77 5.22
CA VAL A 51 16.73 -18.69 5.94
C VAL A 51 15.49 -19.02 5.11
N THR A 52 14.86 -20.15 5.42
CA THR A 52 13.56 -20.49 4.79
C THR A 52 12.48 -19.49 5.17
N HIS A 53 11.43 -19.38 4.35
CA HIS A 53 10.29 -18.52 4.64
C HIS A 53 9.70 -18.75 6.04
N GLN A 54 9.56 -20.01 6.46
CA GLN A 54 9.03 -20.36 7.77
C GLN A 54 9.94 -19.91 8.93
N GLN A 55 11.25 -19.99 8.75
CA GLN A 55 12.22 -19.47 9.73
C GLN A 55 12.20 -17.95 9.76
N PHE A 56 12.15 -17.30 8.59
CA PHE A 56 12.12 -15.85 8.46
C PHE A 56 10.95 -15.25 9.27
N VAL A 57 9.73 -15.73 9.04
CA VAL A 57 8.53 -15.19 9.72
C VAL A 57 8.47 -15.50 11.21
N LYS A 58 9.21 -16.53 11.68
CA LYS A 58 9.28 -16.89 13.09
C LYS A 58 10.33 -16.11 13.87
N GLU A 59 11.45 -15.80 13.24
CA GLU A 59 12.61 -15.20 13.92
C GLU A 59 12.63 -13.67 13.83
N VAL A 60 12.04 -13.07 12.79
CA VAL A 60 12.20 -11.64 12.48
C VAL A 60 11.26 -10.76 13.32
N ASP A 61 11.82 -9.74 13.97
CA ASP A 61 11.10 -8.78 14.79
C ASP A 61 10.59 -7.56 13.98
N ILE A 62 11.28 -7.25 12.88
CA ILE A 62 10.99 -6.12 11.97
C ILE A 62 11.49 -6.44 10.57
N ILE A 63 10.73 -6.08 9.55
CA ILE A 63 11.16 -6.17 8.16
C ILE A 63 11.58 -4.79 7.67
N ILE A 64 12.81 -4.67 7.15
CA ILE A 64 13.27 -3.46 6.45
C ILE A 64 13.14 -3.69 4.96
N VAL A 65 12.30 -2.90 4.32
CA VAL A 65 12.06 -2.94 2.88
C VAL A 65 12.96 -1.93 2.19
N PHE A 66 13.86 -2.39 1.34
CA PHE A 66 14.70 -1.55 0.50
C PHE A 66 14.11 -1.45 -0.90
N GLY A 67 13.49 -0.30 -1.18
CA GLY A 67 12.80 -0.06 -2.46
C GLY A 67 11.88 1.14 -2.38
N GLY A 68 10.93 1.25 -3.30
CA GLY A 68 9.86 2.24 -3.27
C GLY A 68 8.56 1.66 -2.69
N ASP A 69 7.48 2.48 -2.72
CA ASP A 69 6.16 2.12 -2.20
C ASP A 69 5.65 0.78 -2.77
N GLY A 70 5.83 0.52 -4.06
CA GLY A 70 5.44 -0.76 -4.67
C GLY A 70 6.18 -1.99 -4.10
N THR A 71 7.44 -1.83 -3.66
CA THR A 71 8.18 -2.90 -2.98
C THR A 71 7.62 -3.13 -1.58
N LEU A 72 7.26 -2.04 -0.89
CA LEU A 72 6.63 -2.12 0.42
C LEU A 72 5.25 -2.78 0.35
N LEU A 73 4.43 -2.46 -0.66
CA LEU A 73 3.15 -3.14 -0.90
C LEU A 73 3.32 -4.65 -1.10
N ASN A 74 4.36 -5.07 -1.83
CA ASN A 74 4.67 -6.49 -2.00
C ASN A 74 5.06 -7.16 -0.68
N SER A 75 5.91 -6.52 0.13
CA SER A 75 6.26 -6.99 1.46
C SER A 75 5.04 -7.09 2.37
N ALA A 76 4.21 -6.05 2.38
CA ALA A 76 2.98 -6.02 3.16
C ALA A 76 2.08 -7.23 2.84
N ARG A 77 1.84 -7.53 1.56
CA ARG A 77 1.04 -8.69 1.14
C ARG A 77 1.63 -10.02 1.58
N GLN A 78 2.95 -10.17 1.46
CA GLN A 78 3.63 -11.42 1.79
C GLN A 78 3.65 -11.71 3.29
N TYR A 79 3.73 -10.66 4.13
CA TYR A 79 3.96 -10.82 5.57
C TYR A 79 2.80 -10.32 6.46
N LEU A 80 1.68 -9.86 5.89
CA LEU A 80 0.52 -9.37 6.64
C LEU A 80 0.03 -10.36 7.70
N GLU A 81 -0.05 -11.65 7.34
CA GLU A 81 -0.56 -12.69 8.23
C GLU A 81 0.26 -12.86 9.51
N TYR A 82 1.53 -12.48 9.46
CA TYR A 82 2.47 -12.62 10.57
C TYR A 82 2.58 -11.39 11.46
N GLU A 83 1.91 -10.29 11.07
CA GLU A 83 1.85 -9.03 11.83
C GLU A 83 3.22 -8.42 12.17
N ILE A 84 4.26 -8.75 11.40
CA ILE A 84 5.61 -8.23 11.57
C ILE A 84 5.64 -6.76 11.14
N PRO A 85 6.12 -5.83 11.99
CA PRO A 85 6.24 -4.42 11.62
C PRO A 85 7.17 -4.21 10.42
N ILE A 86 6.82 -3.26 9.54
CA ILE A 86 7.58 -2.97 8.33
C ILE A 86 8.15 -1.55 8.39
N LEU A 87 9.43 -1.40 8.04
CA LEU A 87 10.11 -0.13 7.87
C LEU A 87 10.47 0.06 6.40
N GLY A 88 10.08 1.17 5.79
CA GLY A 88 10.38 1.47 4.39
C GLY A 88 11.64 2.34 4.23
N VAL A 89 12.61 1.87 3.45
CA VAL A 89 13.80 2.63 3.06
C VAL A 89 13.78 2.84 1.55
N ASN A 90 13.75 4.09 1.14
CA ASN A 90 13.63 4.46 -0.26
C ASN A 90 15.00 4.45 -0.95
N MET A 91 15.10 3.65 -2.02
CA MET A 91 16.31 3.52 -2.84
C MET A 91 16.35 4.50 -4.03
N GLY A 92 15.44 5.45 -4.07
CA GLY A 92 15.32 6.45 -5.16
C GLY A 92 14.54 7.68 -4.71
N ASN A 93 13.46 8.01 -5.41
CA ASN A 93 12.59 9.12 -5.03
C ASN A 93 11.71 8.74 -3.83
N VAL A 94 11.69 9.57 -2.79
CA VAL A 94 10.94 9.33 -1.54
C VAL A 94 9.48 8.90 -1.81
N GLY A 95 9.05 7.82 -1.14
CA GLY A 95 7.69 7.31 -1.15
C GLY A 95 6.79 7.96 -0.09
N PHE A 96 5.49 7.70 -0.16
CA PHE A 96 4.56 7.99 0.95
C PHE A 96 4.60 6.92 2.05
N LEU A 97 5.13 5.74 1.70
CA LEU A 97 5.29 4.60 2.62
C LEU A 97 6.77 4.34 2.95
N THR A 98 7.68 4.77 2.07
CA THR A 98 9.13 4.60 2.20
C THR A 98 9.77 5.96 2.41
N ASP A 99 9.81 6.41 3.65
CA ASP A 99 10.16 7.78 4.06
C ASP A 99 11.64 7.97 4.46
N ILE A 100 12.37 6.88 4.71
CA ILE A 100 13.80 6.97 5.00
C ILE A 100 14.60 7.00 3.71
N LYS A 101 15.32 8.08 3.47
CA LYS A 101 16.29 8.19 2.35
C LYS A 101 17.56 7.40 2.67
N VAL A 102 18.20 6.84 1.64
CA VAL A 102 19.47 6.11 1.77
C VAL A 102 20.50 6.90 2.56
N ASP A 103 20.67 8.20 2.25
CA ASP A 103 21.65 9.09 2.90
C ASP A 103 21.40 9.29 4.40
N ASN A 104 20.16 9.10 4.84
CA ASN A 104 19.75 9.25 6.24
C ASN A 104 19.64 7.90 6.98
N PHE A 105 19.88 6.79 6.29
CA PHE A 105 19.63 5.45 6.84
C PHE A 105 20.38 5.20 8.14
N ASP A 106 21.67 5.48 8.19
CA ASP A 106 22.51 5.20 9.36
C ASP A 106 22.03 5.90 10.63
N LYS A 107 21.63 7.16 10.49
CA LYS A 107 21.09 7.95 11.61
C LYS A 107 19.72 7.43 12.03
N ALA A 108 18.84 7.15 11.08
CA ALA A 108 17.47 6.69 11.33
C ALA A 108 17.48 5.31 11.99
N ILE A 109 18.26 4.35 11.45
CA ILE A 109 18.25 2.98 11.96
C ILE A 109 18.81 2.88 13.38
N VAL A 110 19.86 3.62 13.71
CA VAL A 110 20.40 3.70 15.08
C VAL A 110 19.34 4.23 16.04
N GLY A 111 18.58 5.26 15.65
CA GLY A 111 17.48 5.79 16.45
C GLY A 111 16.37 4.75 16.68
N ILE A 112 15.92 4.11 15.60
CA ILE A 112 14.84 3.11 15.63
C ILE A 112 15.23 1.90 16.49
N LEU A 113 16.43 1.35 16.32
CA LEU A 113 16.91 0.22 17.11
C LEU A 113 17.11 0.55 18.60
N LYS A 114 17.29 1.84 18.95
CA LYS A 114 17.28 2.34 20.33
C LYS A 114 15.90 2.64 20.90
N GLY A 115 14.82 2.41 20.12
CA GLY A 115 13.44 2.64 20.55
C GLY A 115 12.88 4.03 20.20
N ASN A 116 13.61 4.84 19.43
CA ASN A 116 13.16 6.17 19.01
C ASN A 116 12.38 6.09 17.68
N PHE A 117 11.19 5.49 17.73
CA PHE A 117 10.30 5.32 16.60
C PHE A 117 8.83 5.48 17.01
N LYS A 118 7.95 5.58 16.03
CA LYS A 118 6.50 5.42 16.16
C LYS A 118 6.01 4.28 15.27
N ILE A 119 4.94 3.61 15.70
CA ILE A 119 4.22 2.64 14.87
C ILE A 119 2.92 3.30 14.42
N GLU A 120 2.68 3.28 13.12
CA GLU A 120 1.42 3.65 12.52
C GLU A 120 0.71 2.40 12.01
N GLU A 121 -0.53 2.19 12.44
CA GLU A 121 -1.37 1.11 11.94
C GLU A 121 -2.14 1.59 10.71
N ARG A 122 -2.04 0.83 9.62
CA ARG A 122 -2.73 1.12 8.36
C ARG A 122 -3.84 0.11 8.13
N ASN A 123 -5.05 0.62 7.92
CA ASN A 123 -6.17 -0.22 7.53
C ASN A 123 -5.97 -0.81 6.15
N LEU A 124 -6.46 -2.03 5.98
CA LEU A 124 -6.50 -2.69 4.69
C LEU A 124 -7.96 -2.82 4.23
N VAL A 125 -8.14 -2.63 2.94
CA VAL A 125 -9.41 -2.90 2.26
C VAL A 125 -9.42 -4.34 1.74
N SER A 126 -10.53 -5.03 1.88
CA SER A 126 -10.71 -6.37 1.29
C SER A 126 -11.90 -6.39 0.35
N ALA A 127 -11.80 -7.17 -0.72
CA ALA A 127 -12.89 -7.44 -1.64
C ALA A 127 -13.18 -8.94 -1.70
N LYS A 128 -14.46 -9.30 -1.60
CA LYS A 128 -14.93 -10.68 -1.66
C LYS A 128 -15.99 -10.83 -2.73
N PHE A 129 -15.83 -11.81 -3.59
CA PHE A 129 -16.83 -12.24 -4.56
C PHE A 129 -16.58 -13.70 -4.93
N ASN A 130 -17.61 -14.47 -5.08
CA ASN A 130 -17.51 -15.92 -5.26
C ASN A 130 -16.57 -16.57 -4.23
N LYS A 131 -15.52 -17.24 -4.68
CA LYS A 131 -14.48 -17.85 -3.83
C LYS A 131 -13.25 -16.96 -3.67
N ASN A 132 -13.23 -15.78 -4.31
CA ASN A 132 -12.09 -14.88 -4.26
C ASN A 132 -12.15 -14.01 -3.00
N HIS A 133 -11.00 -13.86 -2.36
CA HIS A 133 -10.79 -12.94 -1.26
C HIS A 133 -9.48 -12.19 -1.51
N LEU A 134 -9.59 -10.93 -1.90
CA LEU A 134 -8.49 -10.03 -2.22
C LEU A 134 -8.36 -9.01 -1.11
N TYR A 135 -7.17 -8.50 -0.90
CA TYR A 135 -6.93 -7.40 0.05
C TYR A 135 -5.77 -6.53 -0.39
N GLY A 136 -5.83 -5.27 -0.03
CA GLY A 136 -4.83 -4.27 -0.36
C GLY A 136 -4.71 -3.18 0.68
N LEU A 137 -3.60 -2.46 0.59
CA LEU A 137 -3.28 -1.33 1.45
C LEU A 137 -3.82 -0.01 0.85
N ASN A 138 -3.80 0.11 -0.47
CA ASN A 138 -4.22 1.33 -1.16
C ASN A 138 -5.70 1.31 -1.55
N GLU A 139 -6.07 0.46 -2.51
CA GLU A 139 -7.42 0.52 -3.09
C GLU A 139 -7.87 -0.79 -3.73
N VAL A 140 -9.17 -0.92 -3.85
CA VAL A 140 -9.88 -1.85 -4.75
C VAL A 140 -10.37 -1.03 -5.94
N VAL A 141 -10.01 -1.46 -7.14
CA VAL A 141 -10.45 -0.90 -8.41
C VAL A 141 -11.33 -1.92 -9.13
N ILE A 142 -12.54 -1.54 -9.50
CA ILE A 142 -13.45 -2.34 -10.32
C ILE A 142 -13.69 -1.56 -11.60
N HIS A 143 -13.44 -2.17 -12.77
CA HIS A 143 -13.52 -1.48 -14.05
C HIS A 143 -14.09 -2.35 -15.16
N SER A 144 -14.49 -1.73 -16.27
CA SER A 144 -15.15 -2.39 -17.41
C SER A 144 -14.26 -3.40 -18.14
N GLY A 145 -12.95 -3.37 -17.93
CA GLY A 145 -11.98 -4.19 -18.67
C GLY A 145 -11.77 -3.76 -20.13
N ALA A 146 -12.41 -2.66 -20.56
CA ALA A 146 -12.30 -2.13 -21.92
C ALA A 146 -12.03 -0.63 -21.89
N TYR A 147 -11.31 -0.14 -22.90
CA TYR A 147 -10.97 1.27 -23.03
C TYR A 147 -12.19 2.10 -23.46
N ALA A 148 -12.46 3.20 -22.75
CA ALA A 148 -13.52 4.17 -23.06
C ALA A 148 -14.93 3.56 -23.20
N GLN A 149 -15.22 2.52 -22.44
CA GLN A 149 -16.52 1.85 -22.45
C GLN A 149 -17.07 1.69 -21.03
N LEU A 150 -18.26 2.21 -20.82
CA LEU A 150 -18.89 2.29 -19.52
C LEU A 150 -19.52 0.96 -19.11
N MET A 151 -19.39 0.61 -17.84
CA MET A 151 -20.18 -0.44 -17.20
C MET A 151 -21.31 0.20 -16.37
N ARG A 152 -22.44 -0.49 -16.25
CA ARG A 152 -23.56 -0.11 -15.40
C ARG A 152 -23.56 -0.91 -14.12
N TYR A 153 -23.60 -0.23 -13.01
CA TYR A 153 -23.57 -0.86 -11.68
C TYR A 153 -24.40 -0.10 -10.67
N ARG A 154 -24.76 -0.78 -9.60
CA ARG A 154 -25.41 -0.22 -8.42
C ARG A 154 -24.51 -0.37 -7.21
N LEU A 155 -24.36 0.71 -6.47
CA LEU A 155 -23.58 0.77 -5.24
C LEU A 155 -24.52 0.78 -4.03
N TYR A 156 -24.16 -0.03 -3.05
CA TYR A 156 -24.83 -0.09 -1.76
C TYR A 156 -23.85 0.23 -0.64
N VAL A 157 -24.33 0.94 0.38
CA VAL A 157 -23.62 1.16 1.65
C VAL A 157 -24.55 0.77 2.78
N ASN A 158 -24.14 -0.17 3.62
CA ASN A 158 -24.94 -0.72 4.72
C ASN A 158 -26.34 -1.15 4.24
N ASN A 159 -26.40 -1.91 3.18
CA ASN A 159 -27.61 -2.44 2.51
C ASN A 159 -28.55 -1.35 1.94
N LYS A 160 -28.13 -0.08 1.89
CA LYS A 160 -28.90 1.01 1.26
C LYS A 160 -28.32 1.34 -0.09
N VAL A 161 -29.17 1.47 -1.10
CA VAL A 161 -28.76 1.94 -2.42
C VAL A 161 -28.25 3.38 -2.30
N VAL A 162 -27.02 3.60 -2.74
CA VAL A 162 -26.44 4.94 -2.85
C VAL A 162 -26.79 5.55 -4.21
N TYR A 163 -26.48 4.80 -5.26
CA TYR A 163 -26.83 5.17 -6.64
C TYR A 163 -26.73 3.96 -7.58
N GLU A 164 -27.31 4.14 -8.77
CA GLU A 164 -27.06 3.34 -9.95
C GLU A 164 -26.55 4.27 -11.03
N GLN A 165 -25.43 3.91 -11.66
CA GLN A 165 -24.81 4.76 -12.68
C GLN A 165 -24.00 3.98 -13.70
N ARG A 166 -23.56 4.69 -14.74
CA ARG A 166 -22.59 4.23 -15.73
C ARG A 166 -21.29 4.99 -15.59
N SER A 167 -20.16 4.26 -15.52
CA SER A 167 -18.82 4.82 -15.49
C SER A 167 -17.81 3.82 -16.02
N ASP A 168 -16.56 4.21 -16.23
CA ASP A 168 -15.46 3.28 -16.58
C ASP A 168 -15.16 2.32 -15.44
N GLY A 169 -15.43 2.74 -14.20
CA GLY A 169 -15.17 1.94 -13.01
C GLY A 169 -15.50 2.64 -11.70
N LEU A 170 -15.13 1.96 -10.62
CA LEU A 170 -15.22 2.46 -9.25
C LEU A 170 -13.93 2.16 -8.50
N ILE A 171 -13.40 3.14 -7.78
CA ILE A 171 -12.30 2.98 -6.83
C ILE A 171 -12.86 3.08 -5.42
N VAL A 172 -12.51 2.13 -4.56
CA VAL A 172 -12.69 2.22 -3.11
C VAL A 172 -11.31 2.26 -2.48
N SER A 173 -10.94 3.43 -1.95
CA SER A 173 -9.59 3.71 -1.48
C SER A 173 -9.53 3.89 0.03
N THR A 174 -8.46 3.37 0.63
CA THR A 174 -8.06 3.66 2.01
C THR A 174 -7.45 5.06 2.10
N PRO A 175 -7.24 5.62 3.29
CA PRO A 175 -6.44 6.84 3.46
C PRO A 175 -5.02 6.71 2.89
N THR A 176 -4.40 5.54 3.01
CA THR A 176 -3.08 5.26 2.42
C THR A 176 -3.13 5.37 0.90
N GLY A 177 -4.13 4.79 0.26
CA GLY A 177 -4.34 4.84 -1.19
C GLY A 177 -4.75 6.22 -1.72
N SER A 178 -5.13 7.16 -0.84
CA SER A 178 -5.50 8.53 -1.26
C SER A 178 -4.36 9.27 -1.98
N THR A 179 -3.12 8.82 -1.83
CA THR A 179 -1.94 9.34 -2.52
C THR A 179 -1.47 8.45 -3.67
N ALA A 180 -2.21 7.38 -3.98
CA ALA A 180 -1.96 6.43 -5.07
C ALA A 180 -2.91 6.68 -6.27
N TYR A 181 -3.53 5.66 -6.80
CA TYR A 181 -4.40 5.78 -7.98
C TYR A 181 -5.65 6.65 -7.72
N ALA A 182 -6.16 6.64 -6.49
CA ALA A 182 -7.26 7.53 -6.10
C ALA A 182 -6.95 9.01 -6.31
N LEU A 183 -5.69 9.45 -6.10
CA LEU A 183 -5.26 10.82 -6.37
C LEU A 183 -5.38 11.15 -7.87
N SER A 184 -4.91 10.25 -8.73
CA SER A 184 -5.00 10.41 -10.20
C SER A 184 -6.44 10.45 -10.70
N ALA A 185 -7.36 9.79 -9.99
CA ALA A 185 -8.79 9.81 -10.27
C ALA A 185 -9.51 11.05 -9.68
N GLY A 186 -8.79 12.02 -9.13
CA GLY A 186 -9.36 13.27 -8.59
C GLY A 186 -9.90 13.15 -7.17
N GLY A 187 -9.47 12.13 -6.42
CA GLY A 187 -9.79 11.97 -5.00
C GLY A 187 -9.05 12.95 -4.11
N PRO A 188 -9.59 13.25 -2.91
CA PRO A 188 -8.91 14.07 -1.92
C PRO A 188 -7.75 13.31 -1.26
N ILE A 189 -6.73 14.04 -0.82
CA ILE A 189 -5.69 13.49 0.06
C ILE A 189 -6.29 13.34 1.45
N ILE A 190 -6.17 12.12 1.99
CA ILE A 190 -6.69 11.76 3.31
C ILE A 190 -5.51 11.50 4.25
N HIS A 191 -5.52 12.14 5.42
CA HIS A 191 -4.49 11.86 6.43
C HIS A 191 -4.60 10.40 6.90
N PRO A 192 -3.48 9.66 6.99
CA PRO A 192 -3.51 8.22 7.29
C PRO A 192 -4.12 7.84 8.64
N SER A 193 -4.21 8.76 9.58
CA SER A 193 -4.84 8.53 10.89
C SER A 193 -6.38 8.48 10.85
N LEU A 194 -6.99 8.83 9.72
CA LEU A 194 -8.45 8.80 9.57
C LEU A 194 -8.93 7.39 9.23
N ASP A 195 -10.05 7.00 9.80
CA ASP A 195 -10.65 5.68 9.60
C ASP A 195 -11.85 5.78 8.63
N VAL A 196 -11.54 5.96 7.34
CA VAL A 196 -12.52 6.24 6.30
C VAL A 196 -12.21 5.50 5.00
N TRP A 197 -13.23 5.37 4.13
CA TRP A 197 -13.11 5.01 2.72
C TRP A 197 -13.41 6.20 1.84
N THR A 198 -12.66 6.35 0.77
CA THR A 198 -13.00 7.25 -0.34
C THR A 198 -13.60 6.42 -1.48
N ILE A 199 -14.79 6.77 -1.90
CA ILE A 199 -15.51 6.16 -3.01
C ILE A 199 -15.40 7.07 -4.22
N LEU A 200 -14.77 6.60 -5.29
CA LEU A 200 -14.48 7.41 -6.48
C LEU A 200 -15.02 6.71 -7.74
N PRO A 201 -16.12 7.19 -8.32
CA PRO A 201 -16.51 6.78 -9.67
C PRO A 201 -15.49 7.24 -10.71
N MET A 202 -15.06 6.34 -11.60
CA MET A 202 -14.10 6.63 -12.65
C MET A 202 -14.85 7.13 -13.90
N LEU A 203 -14.59 8.36 -14.34
CA LEU A 203 -15.17 8.97 -15.54
C LEU A 203 -16.68 8.71 -15.65
N PRO A 204 -17.50 9.07 -14.64
CA PRO A 204 -18.92 8.80 -14.64
C PRO A 204 -19.66 9.57 -15.73
N GLN A 205 -20.66 8.94 -16.35
CA GLN A 205 -21.53 9.61 -17.33
C GLN A 205 -22.34 10.76 -16.72
N SER A 206 -22.67 10.65 -15.43
CA SER A 206 -23.41 11.70 -14.71
C SER A 206 -22.50 12.83 -14.29
N ILE A 207 -22.83 14.06 -14.72
CA ILE A 207 -22.11 15.29 -14.37
C ILE A 207 -22.19 15.59 -12.86
N SER A 208 -23.21 15.13 -12.16
CA SER A 208 -23.40 15.35 -10.72
C SER A 208 -22.65 14.34 -9.84
N SER A 209 -22.12 13.29 -10.43
CA SER A 209 -21.33 12.29 -9.68
C SER A 209 -20.05 12.91 -9.09
N ARG A 210 -19.80 12.64 -7.84
CA ARG A 210 -18.62 13.16 -7.12
C ARG A 210 -18.02 12.06 -6.24
N PRO A 211 -16.70 12.07 -6.00
CA PRO A 211 -16.10 11.32 -4.93
C PRO A 211 -16.74 11.69 -3.59
N PHE A 212 -16.91 10.70 -2.72
CA PHE A 212 -17.40 10.93 -1.36
C PHE A 212 -16.70 10.02 -0.35
N ILE A 213 -16.76 10.40 0.92
CA ILE A 213 -16.06 9.75 2.01
C ILE A 213 -17.08 9.18 2.98
N ILE A 214 -16.83 7.96 3.46
CA ILE A 214 -17.65 7.26 4.46
C ILE A 214 -16.75 6.63 5.53
N SER A 215 -17.35 6.22 6.66
CA SER A 215 -16.64 5.43 7.67
C SER A 215 -16.11 4.12 7.07
N SER A 216 -14.91 3.72 7.46
CA SER A 216 -14.32 2.44 7.03
C SER A 216 -15.05 1.21 7.61
N ASP A 217 -15.87 1.38 8.64
CA ASP A 217 -16.71 0.32 9.19
C ASP A 217 -17.96 0.03 8.34
N ALA A 218 -18.21 0.86 7.30
CA ALA A 218 -19.32 0.66 6.41
C ALA A 218 -19.11 -0.59 5.53
N ASN A 219 -20.15 -1.40 5.38
CA ASN A 219 -20.20 -2.46 4.40
C ASN A 219 -20.55 -1.86 3.03
N ILE A 220 -19.66 -2.01 2.07
CA ILE A 220 -19.85 -1.59 0.69
C ILE A 220 -20.15 -2.81 -0.15
N GLU A 221 -21.21 -2.76 -0.94
CA GLU A 221 -21.51 -3.78 -1.94
C GLU A 221 -21.68 -3.13 -3.31
N MET A 222 -21.19 -3.80 -4.34
CA MET A 222 -21.35 -3.39 -5.73
C MET A 222 -21.93 -4.55 -6.53
N GLU A 223 -22.94 -4.27 -7.35
CA GLU A 223 -23.55 -5.20 -8.29
C GLU A 223 -23.44 -4.64 -9.70
N ILE A 224 -22.84 -5.41 -10.61
CA ILE A 224 -22.61 -4.99 -12.00
C ILE A 224 -23.62 -5.67 -12.89
N PHE A 225 -24.35 -4.90 -13.70
CA PHE A 225 -25.43 -5.42 -14.52
C PHE A 225 -25.04 -5.63 -15.98
N GLU A 226 -24.24 -4.71 -16.53
CA GLU A 226 -23.86 -4.72 -17.94
C GLU A 226 -22.55 -3.95 -18.17
N GLY A 227 -21.88 -4.23 -19.25
CA GLY A 227 -20.69 -3.56 -19.73
C GLY A 227 -20.28 -4.05 -21.13
N PRO A 228 -19.11 -3.67 -21.61
CA PRO A 228 -18.66 -3.97 -22.98
C PRO A 228 -18.30 -5.42 -23.23
N ASN A 229 -17.94 -6.15 -22.19
CA ASN A 229 -17.55 -7.57 -22.23
C ASN A 229 -18.60 -8.41 -21.49
N ASP A 230 -18.39 -9.72 -21.40
CA ASP A 230 -19.22 -10.61 -20.59
C ASP A 230 -18.87 -10.56 -19.09
N TYR A 231 -17.87 -9.77 -18.72
CA TYR A 231 -17.35 -9.63 -17.37
C TYR A 231 -16.76 -8.23 -17.15
N ALA A 232 -16.76 -7.81 -15.90
CA ALA A 232 -15.94 -6.69 -15.42
C ALA A 232 -14.63 -7.23 -14.81
N LYS A 233 -13.75 -6.35 -14.40
CA LYS A 233 -12.47 -6.69 -13.79
C LYS A 233 -12.33 -6.04 -12.43
N ILE A 234 -11.63 -6.74 -11.53
CA ILE A 234 -11.20 -6.22 -10.24
C ILE A 234 -9.69 -6.30 -10.12
N CYS A 235 -9.10 -5.22 -9.65
CA CYS A 235 -7.68 -5.09 -9.35
C CYS A 235 -7.51 -4.52 -7.93
N VAL A 236 -6.53 -5.00 -7.19
CA VAL A 236 -6.22 -4.52 -5.84
C VAL A 236 -4.75 -4.14 -5.78
N ASP A 237 -4.44 -2.91 -5.35
CA ASP A 237 -3.07 -2.36 -5.28
C ASP A 237 -2.26 -2.54 -6.58
N GLY A 238 -2.90 -2.41 -7.75
CA GLY A 238 -2.23 -2.54 -9.05
C GLY A 238 -1.71 -3.94 -9.36
N GLN A 239 -2.32 -4.99 -8.79
CA GLN A 239 -2.03 -6.40 -9.12
C GLN A 239 -2.74 -6.82 -10.43
N ASP A 240 -2.60 -8.10 -10.77
CA ASP A 240 -3.28 -8.67 -11.94
C ASP A 240 -4.81 -8.56 -11.80
N ASP A 241 -5.45 -8.27 -12.93
CA ASP A 241 -6.90 -8.21 -13.03
C ASP A 241 -7.53 -9.60 -12.90
N ILE A 242 -8.62 -9.66 -12.14
CA ILE A 242 -9.46 -10.85 -12.01
C ILE A 242 -10.83 -10.55 -12.59
N ASP A 243 -11.36 -11.47 -13.40
CA ASP A 243 -12.66 -11.33 -14.05
C ASP A 243 -13.82 -11.53 -13.06
N ILE A 244 -14.82 -10.64 -13.15
CA ILE A 244 -16.04 -10.68 -12.36
C ILE A 244 -17.22 -10.86 -13.32
N PRO A 245 -17.92 -12.01 -13.29
CA PRO A 245 -19.15 -12.20 -14.05
C PRO A 245 -20.23 -11.18 -13.66
N TYR A 246 -21.04 -10.72 -14.62
CA TYR A 246 -22.16 -9.85 -14.30
C TYR A 246 -23.21 -10.55 -13.44
N GLY A 247 -23.89 -9.76 -12.61
CA GLY A 247 -24.84 -10.24 -11.62
C GLY A 247 -24.21 -10.70 -10.30
N GLU A 248 -22.89 -10.83 -10.25
CA GLU A 248 -22.18 -11.11 -9.00
C GLU A 248 -22.12 -9.87 -8.12
N LYS A 249 -22.32 -10.08 -6.82
CA LYS A 249 -22.10 -9.05 -5.81
C LYS A 249 -20.69 -9.09 -5.28
N ILE A 250 -20.06 -7.93 -5.30
CA ILE A 250 -18.74 -7.72 -4.73
C ILE A 250 -18.94 -7.03 -3.40
N SER A 251 -18.46 -7.63 -2.31
CA SER A 251 -18.47 -7.03 -0.97
C SER A 251 -17.10 -6.45 -0.66
N ILE A 252 -17.04 -5.18 -0.25
CA ILE A 252 -15.81 -4.47 0.09
C ILE A 252 -15.89 -4.05 1.54
N LEU A 253 -14.91 -4.49 2.34
CA LEU A 253 -14.90 -4.41 3.79
C LEU A 253 -13.51 -4.04 4.32
N LYS A 254 -13.48 -3.50 5.52
CA LYS A 254 -12.24 -3.37 6.32
C LYS A 254 -11.76 -4.75 6.77
N MET A 255 -10.47 -5.00 6.67
CA MET A 255 -9.87 -6.17 7.29
C MET A 255 -9.76 -5.99 8.81
N ALA A 256 -9.86 -7.11 9.55
CA ALA A 256 -9.62 -7.09 10.99
C ALA A 256 -8.15 -6.85 11.35
N LYS A 257 -7.23 -7.24 10.45
CA LYS A 257 -5.78 -7.01 10.62
C LYS A 257 -5.38 -5.67 10.05
N THR A 258 -4.38 -5.05 10.67
CA THR A 258 -3.74 -3.81 10.22
C THR A 258 -2.30 -4.07 9.82
N LEU A 259 -1.76 -3.25 8.92
CA LEU A 259 -0.34 -3.24 8.65
C LEU A 259 0.36 -2.27 9.62
N LYS A 260 1.38 -2.74 10.32
CA LYS A 260 2.19 -1.92 11.23
C LYS A 260 3.38 -1.32 10.47
N LEU A 261 3.36 -0.02 10.24
CA LEU A 261 4.50 0.72 9.68
C LEU A 261 5.31 1.37 10.80
N VAL A 262 6.63 1.16 10.74
CA VAL A 262 7.58 1.80 11.64
C VAL A 262 8.13 3.05 10.97
N HIS A 263 8.08 4.16 11.68
CA HIS A 263 8.62 5.44 11.22
C HIS A 263 9.59 6.03 12.24
N PRO A 264 10.59 6.81 11.82
CA PRO A 264 11.29 7.71 12.74
C PRO A 264 10.29 8.57 13.51
N LYS A 265 10.63 8.94 14.75
CA LYS A 265 9.69 9.65 15.62
C LYS A 265 9.28 11.03 15.10
N ASP A 266 10.14 11.65 14.31
CA ASP A 266 10.00 12.97 13.67
C ASP A 266 9.40 12.91 12.27
N ASN A 267 8.95 11.72 11.81
CA ASN A 267 8.26 11.58 10.52
C ASN A 267 7.00 12.45 10.46
N ASP A 268 6.84 13.19 9.35
CA ASP A 268 5.73 14.10 9.07
C ASP A 268 5.08 13.79 7.71
N PHE A 269 3.82 13.39 7.72
CA PHE A 269 3.02 13.13 6.51
C PHE A 269 2.97 14.35 5.56
N PHE A 270 2.87 15.56 6.13
CA PHE A 270 2.79 16.77 5.31
C PHE A 270 4.13 17.12 4.65
N GLU A 271 5.26 16.71 5.24
CA GLU A 271 6.57 16.83 4.59
C GLU A 271 6.60 15.96 3.32
N ALA A 272 6.15 14.71 3.39
CA ALA A 272 6.02 13.83 2.23
C ALA A 272 5.09 14.43 1.16
N CYS A 273 3.96 15.04 1.56
CA CYS A 273 3.06 15.74 0.64
C CYS A 273 3.76 16.93 -0.04
N ARG A 274 4.52 17.74 0.70
CA ARG A 274 5.26 18.88 0.13
C ARG A 274 6.32 18.43 -0.86
N GLU A 275 7.12 17.43 -0.50
CA GLU A 275 8.20 16.93 -1.36
C GLU A 275 7.67 16.27 -2.63
N LYS A 276 6.60 15.48 -2.53
CA LYS A 276 6.11 14.68 -3.65
C LYS A 276 5.11 15.36 -4.55
N LEU A 277 4.23 16.17 -3.97
CA LEU A 277 3.14 16.82 -4.71
C LEU A 277 3.50 18.25 -5.11
N GLY A 278 4.72 18.72 -4.78
CA GLY A 278 5.12 20.08 -5.09
C GLY A 278 4.28 21.12 -4.35
N TRP A 279 3.73 20.78 -3.18
CA TRP A 279 3.01 21.76 -2.36
C TRP A 279 3.98 22.84 -1.96
N SER A 280 4.00 23.91 -2.73
CA SER A 280 5.01 24.93 -2.67
C SER A 280 4.95 25.69 -1.35
N LEU A 281 6.08 25.65 -0.63
CA LEU A 281 6.38 26.61 0.42
C LEU A 281 6.98 27.92 -0.15
N ASN A 282 7.20 28.01 -1.45
CA ASN A 282 7.77 29.18 -2.13
C ASN A 282 6.71 30.24 -2.43
N ILE A 283 6.07 30.75 -1.37
CA ILE A 283 5.29 32.01 -1.45
C ILE A 283 6.20 33.24 -1.21
N SER A 284 7.47 33.03 -0.96
CA SER A 284 8.38 34.12 -0.61
C SER A 284 9.65 34.10 -1.42
N ASN A 285 9.59 34.54 -2.65
CA ASN A 285 10.68 35.22 -3.36
C ASN A 285 10.07 35.97 -4.54
N ASN A 286 9.30 37.01 -4.23
CA ASN A 286 9.08 38.19 -5.06
C ASN A 286 9.38 39.43 -4.23
#